data_ed1429a46782eaec9cf1fb8858781f57
#
_entry.id   ed1429a46782eaec9cf1fb8858781f57
#
_cell.length_a   1.000
_cell.length_b   1.000
_cell.length_c   1.000
_cell.angle_alpha   90.00
_cell.angle_beta   90.00
_cell.angle_gamma   90.00
#
_symmetry.space_group_name_H-M   'P 1'
#
loop_
_entity.id
_entity.type
_entity.pdbx_description
1 polymer ?
#
loop_
_entity_poly.entity_id
_entity_poly.type
_entity_poly.pdbx_seq_one_letter_code
_entity_poly.pdbx_strand_id
1 'polypeptide(L)'
;MKIRQIEIKDFGSIKNKTLKFTSGLNVLYDEKEQMREEVRTFIEKMLFGNAEFPYAGVLWFESGGRNYRLTRDLHRETPYSELLCETSGELIDADRICDSKVAQGISESVFENAICIAPLKGNTGSEIVREVQRQIAGFQWSADRTVDLRRTSQRLKMTRKGYQVQVERRKKADQLERGKVSTAIRRLREEISDLEDQKQQIGEQQSALKTSGDSNGFQMLDGRISELEKKNRTQIIIMCATVIAVFSAAIYMGMNMQTMVPAVLVGIAGALVFMAETNFEMRTVRELEKRKRMKSRWLAKQNKLQDGRNELDDELHEKNTALANLTEELQEMEEYAYLPLIDEIEIDSINYAMDTIEKLSARIYEKTGNRLVETMSEILRGITGGECRELLIDEDFHIRVDTGSDLVSIENLRLITVGQIYLSLRLAMGEILCGAEKLPVLLEEMFGAYDLENAAQTVTWLTGDQRQVIVSTGKKKELEILKNTGIACNTITI
;
A
#
# COMPACT_ATOMS: atom_id res chain seq x y z
N MET A 1 -5.49 -19.80 41.07
CA MET A 1 -6.15 -21.00 40.53
C MET A 1 -5.48 -22.27 41.10
N LYS A 2 -6.27 -23.33 41.43
CA LYS A 2 -5.74 -24.65 41.89
C LYS A 2 -6.55 -25.76 41.24
N ILE A 3 -5.89 -26.76 40.68
CA ILE A 3 -6.53 -27.94 40.10
C ILE A 3 -6.84 -28.91 41.23
N ARG A 4 -8.07 -29.36 41.35
CA ARG A 4 -8.52 -30.27 42.42
C ARG A 4 -8.61 -31.73 41.96
N GLN A 5 -9.16 -31.93 40.79
CA GLN A 5 -9.35 -33.25 40.21
C GLN A 5 -9.45 -33.16 38.70
N ILE A 6 -8.95 -34.15 38.01
CA ILE A 6 -9.25 -34.39 36.59
C ILE A 6 -9.82 -35.79 36.42
N GLU A 7 -10.82 -35.92 35.55
CA GLU A 7 -11.35 -37.19 35.12
C GLU A 7 -11.21 -37.26 33.60
N ILE A 8 -10.31 -38.08 33.14
CA ILE A 8 -10.05 -38.35 31.73
C ILE A 8 -10.93 -39.53 31.34
N LYS A 9 -11.99 -39.29 30.60
CA LYS A 9 -12.83 -40.36 30.07
C LYS A 9 -12.23 -40.99 28.85
N ASP A 10 -11.78 -40.17 27.92
CA ASP A 10 -11.05 -40.58 26.73
C ASP A 10 -10.15 -39.45 26.24
N PHE A 11 -8.85 -39.69 26.24
CA PHE A 11 -7.82 -38.75 25.71
C PHE A 11 -6.56 -39.49 25.31
N GLY A 12 -6.28 -39.59 24.04
CA GLY A 12 -5.10 -40.32 23.54
C GLY A 12 -5.08 -41.77 23.99
N SER A 13 -4.06 -42.16 24.75
CA SER A 13 -3.92 -43.51 25.32
C SER A 13 -4.59 -43.68 26.69
N ILE A 14 -5.01 -42.58 27.33
CA ILE A 14 -5.58 -42.58 28.67
C ILE A 14 -7.12 -42.71 28.58
N LYS A 15 -7.66 -43.74 29.29
CA LYS A 15 -9.10 -43.97 29.35
C LYS A 15 -9.55 -44.22 30.79
N ASN A 16 -10.68 -43.60 31.16
CA ASN A 16 -11.38 -43.80 32.42
C ASN A 16 -10.43 -43.66 33.66
N LYS A 17 -9.62 -42.58 33.67
CA LYS A 17 -8.67 -42.29 34.71
C LYS A 17 -9.07 -41.06 35.53
N THR A 18 -9.05 -41.15 36.86
CA THR A 18 -9.30 -40.03 37.77
C THR A 18 -8.05 -39.73 38.58
N LEU A 19 -7.56 -38.48 38.52
CA LEU A 19 -6.40 -38.00 39.25
C LEU A 19 -6.84 -36.89 40.21
N LYS A 20 -6.48 -37.01 41.51
CA LYS A 20 -6.83 -36.03 42.54
C LYS A 20 -5.59 -35.31 43.02
N PHE A 21 -5.66 -34.01 43.13
CA PHE A 21 -4.57 -33.14 43.51
C PHE A 21 -4.85 -32.46 44.85
N THR A 22 -3.78 -32.24 45.62
CA THR A 22 -3.79 -31.39 46.82
C THR A 22 -3.39 -29.96 46.49
N SER A 23 -3.60 -29.03 47.40
CA SER A 23 -3.22 -27.64 47.25
C SER A 23 -1.70 -27.37 47.35
N GLY A 24 -0.92 -28.33 47.81
CA GLY A 24 0.53 -28.27 47.98
C GLY A 24 1.29 -29.02 46.89
N LEU A 25 2.29 -29.83 47.32
CA LEU A 25 3.12 -30.62 46.41
C LEU A 25 2.38 -31.88 45.95
N ASN A 26 2.31 -32.05 44.63
CA ASN A 26 1.83 -33.26 43.97
C ASN A 26 2.93 -33.77 43.03
N VAL A 27 3.15 -35.08 43.04
CA VAL A 27 4.08 -35.74 42.13
C VAL A 27 3.32 -36.72 41.26
N LEU A 28 3.24 -36.40 39.99
CA LEU A 28 2.65 -37.23 38.94
C LEU A 28 3.77 -38.14 38.41
N TYR A 29 3.71 -39.40 38.77
CA TYR A 29 4.75 -40.37 38.43
C TYR A 29 4.27 -41.39 37.42
N ASP A 30 4.96 -41.48 36.31
CA ASP A 30 4.87 -42.59 35.35
C ASP A 30 6.18 -42.73 34.60
N GLU A 31 6.66 -43.96 34.39
CA GLU A 31 7.88 -44.21 33.62
C GLU A 31 7.72 -43.88 32.11
N LYS A 32 6.47 -43.90 31.62
CA LYS A 32 6.18 -43.53 30.22
C LYS A 32 5.98 -42.02 30.07
N GLU A 33 6.88 -41.40 29.34
CA GLU A 33 6.81 -39.96 29.06
C GLU A 33 5.49 -39.57 28.36
N GLN A 34 5.02 -40.38 27.42
CA GLN A 34 3.79 -40.15 26.71
C GLN A 34 2.57 -40.00 27.63
N MET A 35 2.42 -40.81 28.65
CA MET A 35 1.29 -40.71 29.58
C MET A 35 1.32 -39.40 30.37
N ARG A 36 2.49 -38.94 30.80
CA ARG A 36 2.66 -37.68 31.50
C ARG A 36 2.35 -36.48 30.62
N GLU A 37 2.81 -36.52 29.34
CA GLU A 37 2.52 -35.49 28.35
C GLU A 37 1.03 -35.43 28.00
N GLU A 38 0.36 -36.57 27.87
CA GLU A 38 -1.07 -36.64 27.63
C GLU A 38 -1.88 -36.01 28.78
N VAL A 39 -1.50 -36.18 30.04
CA VAL A 39 -2.16 -35.53 31.19
C VAL A 39 -2.00 -34.01 31.12
N ARG A 40 -0.80 -33.52 30.83
CA ARG A 40 -0.55 -32.09 30.64
C ARG A 40 -1.40 -31.52 29.53
N THR A 41 -1.37 -32.16 28.35
CA THR A 41 -2.11 -31.72 27.17
C THR A 41 -3.61 -31.81 27.42
N PHE A 42 -4.10 -32.79 28.16
CA PHE A 42 -5.50 -32.87 28.57
C PHE A 42 -5.93 -31.65 29.39
N ILE A 43 -5.15 -31.23 30.39
CA ILE A 43 -5.43 -30.03 31.18
C ILE A 43 -5.49 -28.79 30.28
N GLU A 44 -4.54 -28.65 29.34
CA GLU A 44 -4.49 -27.56 28.36
C GLU A 44 -5.74 -27.55 27.49
N LYS A 45 -6.09 -28.69 26.86
CA LYS A 45 -7.24 -28.79 25.96
C LYS A 45 -8.57 -28.63 26.69
N MET A 46 -8.65 -29.07 27.94
CA MET A 46 -9.82 -28.79 28.80
C MET A 46 -9.99 -27.28 28.99
N LEU A 47 -8.96 -26.52 29.25
CA LEU A 47 -9.02 -25.09 29.51
C LEU A 47 -9.31 -24.28 28.20
N PHE A 48 -8.66 -24.62 27.09
CA PHE A 48 -8.69 -23.79 25.85
C PHE A 48 -9.56 -24.34 24.74
N GLY A 49 -9.99 -25.59 24.80
CA GLY A 49 -10.96 -26.17 23.85
C GLY A 49 -10.39 -26.55 22.48
N ASN A 50 -9.12 -26.25 22.19
CA ASN A 50 -8.49 -26.49 20.88
C ASN A 50 -7.88 -27.90 20.82
N ALA A 51 -8.58 -28.89 20.28
CA ALA A 51 -8.01 -30.19 20.02
C ALA A 51 -8.22 -30.63 18.57
N GLU A 52 -7.20 -31.27 18.01
CA GLU A 52 -7.24 -31.83 16.64
C GLU A 52 -8.01 -33.16 16.56
N PHE A 53 -8.31 -33.74 17.73
CA PHE A 53 -9.03 -35.02 17.85
C PHE A 53 -10.10 -34.93 18.96
N PRO A 54 -11.17 -35.75 18.87
CA PRO A 54 -12.22 -35.76 19.87
C PRO A 54 -11.71 -36.31 21.21
N TYR A 55 -12.16 -35.71 22.31
CA TYR A 55 -11.84 -36.12 23.67
C TYR A 55 -13.03 -35.89 24.60
N ALA A 56 -13.01 -36.56 25.76
CA ALA A 56 -14.01 -36.36 26.79
C ALA A 56 -13.41 -36.40 28.20
N GLY A 57 -13.88 -35.51 29.07
CA GLY A 57 -13.48 -35.49 30.44
C GLY A 57 -14.07 -34.35 31.25
N VAL A 58 -13.61 -34.27 32.52
CA VAL A 58 -14.03 -33.25 33.48
C VAL A 58 -12.81 -32.72 34.25
N LEU A 59 -12.75 -31.41 34.42
CA LEU A 59 -11.72 -30.70 35.17
C LEU A 59 -12.39 -29.94 36.33
N TRP A 60 -12.02 -30.24 37.57
CA TRP A 60 -12.40 -29.48 38.77
C TRP A 60 -11.26 -28.61 39.22
N PHE A 61 -11.54 -27.33 39.40
CA PHE A 61 -10.52 -26.36 39.84
C PHE A 61 -11.15 -25.29 40.74
N GLU A 62 -10.31 -24.66 41.52
CA GLU A 62 -10.64 -23.49 42.32
C GLU A 62 -9.98 -22.26 41.72
N SER A 63 -10.73 -21.16 41.63
CA SER A 63 -10.22 -19.87 41.17
C SER A 63 -11.01 -18.75 41.86
N GLY A 64 -10.31 -17.70 42.32
CA GLY A 64 -10.96 -16.59 43.04
C GLY A 64 -11.76 -17.03 44.27
N GLY A 65 -11.36 -18.10 44.96
CA GLY A 65 -12.06 -18.66 46.10
C GLY A 65 -13.37 -19.41 45.80
N ARG A 66 -13.65 -19.68 44.50
CA ARG A 66 -14.83 -20.43 44.07
C ARG A 66 -14.42 -21.73 43.39
N ASN A 67 -15.29 -22.74 43.51
CA ASN A 67 -15.10 -24.04 42.87
C ASN A 67 -15.80 -24.11 41.53
N TYR A 68 -15.12 -24.65 40.55
CA TYR A 68 -15.63 -24.80 39.20
C TYR A 68 -15.48 -26.23 38.69
N ARG A 69 -16.44 -26.63 37.85
CA ARG A 69 -16.44 -27.90 37.14
C ARG A 69 -16.58 -27.63 35.65
N LEU A 70 -15.55 -27.94 34.87
CA LEU A 70 -15.53 -27.85 33.42
C LEU A 70 -15.68 -29.25 32.83
N THR A 71 -16.72 -29.46 32.09
CA THR A 71 -17.03 -30.73 31.37
C THR A 71 -16.92 -30.49 29.88
N ARG A 72 -16.16 -31.32 29.18
CA ARG A 72 -16.08 -31.34 27.72
C ARG A 72 -16.24 -32.75 27.20
N ASP A 73 -17.07 -32.92 26.14
CA ASP A 73 -17.28 -34.17 25.45
C ASP A 73 -17.45 -33.90 23.95
N LEU A 74 -16.32 -34.07 23.24
CA LEU A 74 -16.23 -33.81 21.79
C LEU A 74 -16.49 -35.08 20.96
N HIS A 75 -16.79 -36.21 21.56
CA HIS A 75 -17.21 -37.45 20.85
C HIS A 75 -18.66 -37.42 20.40
N ARG A 76 -19.45 -36.50 20.93
CA ARG A 76 -20.88 -36.38 20.57
C ARG A 76 -21.06 -35.77 19.19
N GLU A 77 -22.14 -36.08 18.51
CA GLU A 77 -22.52 -35.45 17.25
C GLU A 77 -22.59 -33.91 17.36
N THR A 78 -23.06 -33.40 18.49
CA THR A 78 -22.94 -31.99 18.90
C THR A 78 -21.92 -31.90 20.04
N PRO A 79 -20.79 -31.24 19.86
CA PRO A 79 -19.81 -31.03 20.90
C PRO A 79 -20.42 -30.42 22.15
N TYR A 80 -20.18 -31.04 23.30
CA TYR A 80 -20.70 -30.57 24.57
C TYR A 80 -19.62 -29.96 25.42
N SER A 81 -19.81 -28.71 25.83
CA SER A 81 -18.90 -27.98 26.73
C SER A 81 -19.73 -27.23 27.77
N GLU A 82 -19.48 -27.47 29.05
CA GLU A 82 -20.20 -26.85 30.17
C GLU A 82 -19.22 -26.43 31.25
N LEU A 83 -19.30 -25.19 31.72
CA LEU A 83 -18.60 -24.68 32.87
C LEU A 83 -19.63 -24.33 33.97
N LEU A 84 -19.61 -25.07 35.05
CA LEU A 84 -20.47 -24.84 36.23
C LEU A 84 -19.65 -24.27 37.38
N CYS A 85 -20.06 -23.12 37.92
CA CYS A 85 -19.60 -22.68 39.23
C CYS A 85 -20.33 -23.45 40.30
N GLU A 86 -19.68 -24.46 40.95
CA GLU A 86 -20.30 -25.28 41.98
C GLU A 86 -20.64 -24.46 43.23
N THR A 87 -19.95 -23.34 43.49
CA THR A 87 -20.22 -22.48 44.65
C THR A 87 -21.49 -21.64 44.48
N SER A 88 -21.84 -21.15 43.28
CA SER A 88 -22.99 -20.30 43.03
C SER A 88 -24.11 -21.04 42.28
N GLY A 89 -23.85 -22.19 41.67
CA GLY A 89 -24.75 -22.88 40.76
C GLY A 89 -24.88 -22.23 39.39
N GLU A 90 -24.06 -21.25 39.04
CA GLU A 90 -24.10 -20.50 37.79
C GLU A 90 -23.45 -21.29 36.66
N LEU A 91 -24.14 -21.35 35.53
CA LEU A 91 -23.59 -21.87 34.27
C LEU A 91 -22.91 -20.73 33.51
N ILE A 92 -21.65 -20.94 33.13
CA ILE A 92 -20.81 -19.99 32.41
C ILE A 92 -20.50 -20.58 31.04
N ASP A 93 -20.35 -19.73 30.04
CA ASP A 93 -19.93 -20.14 28.71
C ASP A 93 -18.49 -20.70 28.77
N ALA A 94 -18.34 -22.00 28.50
CA ALA A 94 -17.06 -22.69 28.58
C ALA A 94 -16.03 -22.18 27.56
N ASP A 95 -16.46 -21.60 26.44
CA ASP A 95 -15.56 -21.06 25.41
C ASP A 95 -15.03 -19.67 25.79
N ARG A 96 -15.65 -19.02 26.78
CA ARG A 96 -15.22 -17.73 27.34
C ARG A 96 -14.46 -17.87 28.67
N ILE A 97 -13.97 -19.06 29.01
CA ILE A 97 -13.25 -19.27 30.26
C ILE A 97 -12.05 -18.33 30.40
N CYS A 98 -11.34 -18.07 29.29
CA CYS A 98 -10.17 -17.20 29.27
C CYS A 98 -10.51 -15.70 29.38
N ASP A 99 -11.69 -15.30 28.89
CA ASP A 99 -12.17 -13.91 28.93
C ASP A 99 -12.93 -13.61 30.24
N SER A 100 -13.29 -14.65 30.98
CA SER A 100 -14.06 -14.54 32.20
C SER A 100 -13.15 -14.29 33.41
N LYS A 101 -13.75 -13.74 34.49
CA LYS A 101 -13.07 -13.64 35.80
C LYS A 101 -12.69 -15.01 36.41
N VAL A 102 -13.12 -16.10 35.79
CA VAL A 102 -12.91 -17.47 36.24
C VAL A 102 -11.44 -17.88 36.07
N ALA A 103 -10.87 -17.67 34.87
CA ALA A 103 -9.47 -18.01 34.62
C ALA A 103 -8.55 -16.79 34.74
N GLN A 104 -9.03 -15.64 35.20
CA GLN A 104 -8.29 -14.40 35.43
C GLN A 104 -7.35 -14.01 34.27
N GLY A 105 -7.77 -14.28 33.00
CA GLY A 105 -7.02 -13.99 31.81
C GLY A 105 -5.83 -14.93 31.56
N ILE A 106 -5.89 -16.18 31.98
CA ILE A 106 -4.94 -17.21 31.58
C ILE A 106 -5.19 -17.50 30.11
N SER A 107 -4.27 -17.07 29.23
CA SER A 107 -4.25 -17.46 27.82
C SER A 107 -3.47 -18.76 27.62
N GLU A 108 -3.64 -19.40 26.45
CA GLU A 108 -2.82 -20.58 26.09
C GLU A 108 -1.32 -20.27 26.18
N SER A 109 -0.90 -19.09 25.75
CA SER A 109 0.49 -18.63 25.88
C SER A 109 0.94 -18.48 27.35
N VAL A 110 0.07 -18.04 28.27
CA VAL A 110 0.39 -17.98 29.69
C VAL A 110 0.50 -19.39 30.27
N PHE A 111 -0.38 -20.28 29.85
CA PHE A 111 -0.32 -21.69 30.30
C PHE A 111 1.00 -22.34 29.91
N GLU A 112 1.41 -22.23 28.65
CA GLU A 112 2.67 -22.77 28.15
C GLU A 112 3.92 -22.09 28.76
N ASN A 113 3.83 -20.77 28.99
CA ASN A 113 5.00 -19.99 29.38
C ASN A 113 5.15 -19.75 30.90
N ALA A 114 4.11 -19.89 31.68
CA ALA A 114 4.16 -19.61 33.12
C ALA A 114 3.62 -20.74 34.02
N ILE A 115 2.77 -21.62 33.48
CA ILE A 115 2.23 -22.75 34.23
C ILE A 115 3.02 -24.04 33.94
N CYS A 116 3.23 -24.36 32.64
CA CYS A 116 4.00 -25.55 32.27
C CYS A 116 5.47 -25.20 32.09
N ILE A 117 6.31 -25.69 32.98
CA ILE A 117 7.74 -25.40 32.98
C ILE A 117 8.51 -26.72 32.80
N ALA A 118 9.02 -26.91 31.59
CA ALA A 118 9.91 -28.00 31.25
C ALA A 118 11.38 -27.58 31.43
N PRO A 119 12.31 -28.51 31.69
CA PRO A 119 13.72 -28.19 31.80
C PRO A 119 14.22 -27.58 30.47
N LEU A 120 15.15 -26.65 30.58
CA LEU A 120 15.78 -26.04 29.42
C LEU A 120 16.46 -27.12 28.57
N LYS A 121 16.09 -27.20 27.32
CA LYS A 121 16.72 -28.07 26.33
C LYS A 121 18.01 -27.41 25.83
N GLY A 122 19.15 -27.96 26.18
CA GLY A 122 20.45 -27.51 25.68
C GLY A 122 21.51 -28.54 26.07
N ASN A 123 22.40 -28.82 25.10
CA ASN A 123 23.51 -29.76 25.32
C ASN A 123 24.69 -29.11 26.06
N THR A 124 24.69 -27.78 26.14
CA THR A 124 25.75 -26.99 26.77
C THR A 124 25.19 -25.87 27.63
N GLY A 125 25.94 -25.47 28.68
CA GLY A 125 25.54 -24.35 29.55
C GLY A 125 25.33 -23.03 28.76
N SER A 126 26.12 -22.80 27.74
CA SER A 126 25.99 -21.60 26.90
C SER A 126 24.72 -21.59 26.05
N GLU A 127 24.21 -22.73 25.64
CA GLU A 127 22.90 -22.83 24.93
C GLU A 127 21.75 -22.53 25.90
N ILE A 128 21.84 -23.03 27.11
CA ILE A 128 20.85 -22.78 28.16
C ILE A 128 20.81 -21.29 28.52
N VAL A 129 21.97 -20.66 28.67
CA VAL A 129 22.06 -19.20 28.91
C VAL A 129 21.45 -18.40 27.82
N ARG A 130 21.76 -18.71 26.55
CA ARG A 130 21.14 -18.02 25.37
C ARG A 130 19.64 -18.21 25.34
N GLU A 131 19.15 -19.39 25.74
CA GLU A 131 17.70 -19.62 25.77
C GLU A 131 17.03 -18.76 26.85
N VAL A 132 17.62 -18.64 28.04
CA VAL A 132 17.10 -17.73 29.07
C VAL A 132 17.11 -16.29 28.60
N GLN A 133 18.20 -15.81 28.01
CA GLN A 133 18.30 -14.46 27.45
C GLN A 133 17.24 -14.22 26.37
N ARG A 134 17.05 -15.18 25.46
CA ARG A 134 16.04 -15.11 24.41
C ARG A 134 14.61 -15.02 24.96
N GLN A 135 14.31 -15.77 26.01
CA GLN A 135 12.99 -15.75 26.63
C GLN A 135 12.73 -14.46 27.41
N ILE A 136 13.72 -13.92 28.10
CA ILE A 136 13.61 -12.59 28.72
C ILE A 136 13.35 -11.52 27.68
N ALA A 137 14.12 -11.48 26.60
CA ALA A 137 13.92 -10.56 25.50
C ALA A 137 12.54 -10.76 24.83
N GLY A 138 12.12 -11.99 24.64
CA GLY A 138 10.82 -12.34 24.08
C GLY A 138 9.64 -11.90 24.96
N PHE A 139 9.75 -12.04 26.27
CA PHE A 139 8.71 -11.63 27.21
C PHE A 139 8.52 -10.10 27.22
N GLN A 140 9.60 -9.36 27.17
CA GLN A 140 9.54 -7.91 27.09
C GLN A 140 8.72 -7.41 25.89
N TRP A 141 8.66 -8.18 24.79
CA TRP A 141 7.86 -7.87 23.60
C TRP A 141 6.40 -8.33 23.66
N SER A 142 6.02 -9.21 24.59
CA SER A 142 4.69 -9.83 24.65
C SER A 142 3.84 -9.41 25.86
N ALA A 143 4.33 -8.52 26.72
CA ALA A 143 3.70 -8.18 28.00
C ALA A 143 2.39 -7.37 27.90
N ASP A 144 1.95 -6.98 26.71
CA ASP A 144 0.68 -6.27 26.54
C ASP A 144 -0.45 -7.23 26.14
N ARG A 145 -1.37 -7.44 27.10
CA ARG A 145 -2.50 -8.37 26.97
C ARG A 145 -3.61 -7.94 26.03
N THR A 146 -3.71 -6.66 25.72
CA THR A 146 -4.87 -6.09 25.02
C THR A 146 -4.59 -5.84 23.55
N VAL A 147 -3.32 -5.64 23.16
CA VAL A 147 -2.94 -5.35 21.78
C VAL A 147 -1.63 -6.09 21.47
N ASP A 148 -1.68 -7.01 20.54
CA ASP A 148 -0.47 -7.59 19.94
C ASP A 148 0.26 -6.51 19.13
N LEU A 149 1.03 -5.65 19.82
CA LEU A 149 1.74 -4.52 19.23
C LEU A 149 2.67 -4.95 18.11
N ARG A 150 3.29 -6.13 18.24
CA ARG A 150 4.16 -6.69 17.19
C ARG A 150 3.36 -7.05 15.94
N ARG A 151 2.24 -7.74 16.11
CA ARG A 151 1.35 -8.14 15.02
C ARG A 151 0.68 -6.93 14.38
N THR A 152 0.30 -5.95 15.20
CA THR A 152 -0.25 -4.66 14.74
C THR A 152 0.79 -3.88 13.96
N SER A 153 2.03 -3.77 14.46
CA SER A 153 3.14 -3.12 13.74
C SER A 153 3.46 -3.82 12.42
N GLN A 154 3.45 -5.16 12.39
CA GLN A 154 3.63 -5.91 11.14
C GLN A 154 2.50 -5.66 10.13
N ARG A 155 1.25 -5.66 10.58
CA ARG A 155 0.09 -5.32 9.73
C ARG A 155 0.21 -3.91 9.17
N LEU A 156 0.52 -2.93 10.02
CA LEU A 156 0.73 -1.54 9.58
C LEU A 156 1.86 -1.43 8.56
N LYS A 157 2.98 -2.14 8.75
CA LYS A 157 4.08 -2.19 7.76
C LYS A 157 3.63 -2.76 6.42
N MET A 158 2.81 -3.82 6.42
CA MET A 158 2.27 -4.39 5.19
C MET A 158 1.29 -3.44 4.50
N THR A 159 0.38 -2.82 5.27
CA THR A 159 -0.57 -1.84 4.75
C THR A 159 0.15 -0.63 4.15
N ARG A 160 1.16 -0.07 4.85
CA ARG A 160 2.00 1.02 4.35
C ARG A 160 2.67 0.66 3.01
N LYS A 161 3.24 -0.54 2.92
CA LYS A 161 3.85 -1.02 1.67
C LYS A 161 2.83 -1.12 0.53
N GLY A 162 1.59 -1.50 0.83
CA GLY A 162 0.49 -1.50 -0.13
C GLY A 162 0.21 -0.11 -0.69
N TYR A 163 0.04 0.88 0.19
CA TYR A 163 -0.18 2.27 -0.22
C TYR A 163 1.03 2.85 -0.97
N GLN A 164 2.26 2.56 -0.55
CA GLN A 164 3.47 2.99 -1.26
C GLN A 164 3.49 2.50 -2.72
N VAL A 165 3.13 1.24 -2.95
CA VAL A 165 3.03 0.69 -4.31
C VAL A 165 1.95 1.38 -5.13
N GLN A 166 0.80 1.73 -4.51
CA GLN A 166 -0.28 2.45 -5.18
C GLN A 166 0.15 3.87 -5.56
N VAL A 167 0.77 4.60 -4.63
CA VAL A 167 1.33 5.95 -4.87
C VAL A 167 2.34 5.93 -6.02
N GLU A 168 3.27 4.98 -6.01
CA GLU A 168 4.25 4.86 -7.11
C GLU A 168 3.60 4.56 -8.46
N ARG A 169 2.57 3.70 -8.49
CA ARG A 169 1.83 3.41 -9.72
C ARG A 169 1.11 4.64 -10.24
N ARG A 170 0.43 5.39 -9.37
CA ARG A 170 -0.25 6.64 -9.76
C ARG A 170 0.75 7.68 -10.26
N LYS A 171 1.84 7.92 -9.53
CA LYS A 171 2.89 8.86 -9.97
C LYS A 171 3.47 8.50 -11.34
N LYS A 172 3.70 7.22 -11.59
CA LYS A 172 4.17 6.75 -12.92
C LYS A 172 3.12 6.95 -14.01
N ALA A 173 1.84 6.69 -13.71
CA ALA A 173 0.74 6.93 -14.65
C ALA A 173 0.62 8.42 -15.00
N ASP A 174 0.62 9.29 -14.00
CA ASP A 174 0.57 10.74 -14.18
C ASP A 174 1.77 11.27 -14.97
N GLN A 175 2.98 10.78 -14.68
CA GLN A 175 4.17 11.14 -15.47
C GLN A 175 4.07 10.71 -16.93
N LEU A 176 3.50 9.53 -17.19
CA LEU A 176 3.29 9.05 -18.55
C LEU A 176 2.28 9.90 -19.30
N GLU A 177 1.17 10.28 -18.67
CA GLU A 177 0.15 11.14 -19.27
C GLU A 177 0.69 12.54 -19.55
N ARG A 178 1.36 13.15 -18.61
CA ARG A 178 2.05 14.44 -18.83
C ARG A 178 3.08 14.35 -19.95
N GLY A 179 3.83 13.27 -20.01
CA GLY A 179 4.77 13.02 -21.10
C GLY A 179 4.10 12.94 -22.46
N LYS A 180 2.90 12.37 -22.55
CA LYS A 180 2.10 12.35 -23.81
C LYS A 180 1.64 13.75 -24.18
N VAL A 181 1.05 14.50 -23.25
CA VAL A 181 0.56 15.86 -23.49
C VAL A 181 1.71 16.79 -23.87
N SER A 182 2.84 16.76 -23.15
CA SER A 182 4.01 17.58 -23.48
C SER A 182 4.60 17.25 -24.86
N THR A 183 4.57 15.98 -25.26
CA THR A 183 5.01 15.55 -26.59
C THR A 183 4.05 16.05 -27.67
N ALA A 184 2.73 16.03 -27.42
CA ALA A 184 1.72 16.57 -28.33
C ALA A 184 1.87 18.10 -28.51
N ILE A 185 2.09 18.82 -27.40
CA ILE A 185 2.39 20.27 -27.43
C ILE A 185 3.62 20.58 -28.29
N ARG A 186 4.69 19.80 -28.11
CA ARG A 186 5.89 20.00 -28.92
C ARG A 186 5.65 19.77 -30.41
N ARG A 187 4.92 18.71 -30.78
CA ARG A 187 4.56 18.43 -32.17
C ARG A 187 3.71 19.55 -32.75
N LEU A 188 2.70 20.02 -32.02
CA LEU A 188 1.87 21.14 -32.49
C LEU A 188 2.68 22.41 -32.66
N ARG A 189 3.63 22.70 -31.81
CA ARG A 189 4.52 23.88 -31.99
C ARG A 189 5.41 23.75 -33.22
N GLU A 190 5.91 22.57 -33.52
CA GLU A 190 6.66 22.30 -34.76
C GLU A 190 5.75 22.50 -36.00
N GLU A 191 4.53 21.94 -35.99
CA GLU A 191 3.57 22.11 -37.07
C GLU A 191 3.17 23.58 -37.27
N ILE A 192 2.93 24.33 -36.18
CA ILE A 192 2.61 25.77 -36.24
C ILE A 192 3.78 26.54 -36.85
N SER A 193 5.02 26.24 -36.44
CA SER A 193 6.20 26.89 -37.01
C SER A 193 6.33 26.64 -38.50
N ASP A 194 6.08 25.41 -38.97
CA ASP A 194 6.12 25.08 -40.39
C ASP A 194 5.03 25.81 -41.19
N LEU A 195 3.81 25.95 -40.62
CA LEU A 195 2.73 26.70 -41.23
C LEU A 195 3.01 28.21 -41.25
N GLU A 196 3.61 28.79 -40.24
CA GLU A 196 4.04 30.18 -40.18
C GLU A 196 5.10 30.47 -41.24
N ASP A 197 6.07 29.58 -41.46
CA ASP A 197 7.07 29.69 -42.52
C ASP A 197 6.42 29.64 -43.91
N GLN A 198 5.46 28.74 -44.11
CA GLN A 198 4.69 28.68 -45.38
C GLN A 198 3.89 29.96 -45.62
N LYS A 199 3.23 30.49 -44.58
CA LYS A 199 2.49 31.76 -44.63
C LYS A 199 3.41 32.94 -44.99
N GLN A 200 4.62 32.96 -44.39
CA GLN A 200 5.64 33.95 -44.70
C GLN A 200 6.06 33.87 -46.19
N GLN A 201 6.33 32.65 -46.71
CA GLN A 201 6.70 32.43 -48.10
C GLN A 201 5.59 32.93 -49.06
N ILE A 202 4.30 32.67 -48.77
CA ILE A 202 3.20 33.21 -49.56
C ILE A 202 3.15 34.73 -49.45
N GLY A 203 3.39 35.31 -48.28
CA GLY A 203 3.49 36.75 -48.07
C GLY A 203 4.61 37.38 -48.88
N GLU A 204 5.78 36.74 -48.94
CA GLU A 204 6.90 37.18 -49.79
C GLU A 204 6.56 37.10 -51.30
N GLN A 205 5.88 36.04 -51.74
CA GLN A 205 5.39 35.90 -53.10
C GLN A 205 4.35 36.97 -53.47
N GLN A 206 3.43 37.29 -52.55
CA GLN A 206 2.47 38.38 -52.71
C GLN A 206 3.15 39.74 -52.79
N SER A 207 4.16 40.00 -51.93
CA SER A 207 4.93 41.24 -51.96
C SER A 207 5.78 41.37 -53.22
N ALA A 208 6.41 40.27 -53.67
CA ALA A 208 7.16 40.22 -54.93
C ALA A 208 6.26 40.50 -56.15
N LEU A 209 5.04 39.97 -56.15
CA LEU A 209 4.03 40.29 -57.18
C LEU A 209 3.63 41.78 -57.17
N LYS A 210 3.60 42.43 -56.04
CA LYS A 210 3.32 43.86 -55.88
C LYS A 210 4.53 44.73 -56.24
N THR A 211 5.75 44.28 -55.98
CA THR A 211 6.97 45.08 -56.13
C THR A 211 7.61 44.94 -57.53
N SER A 212 7.41 43.84 -58.24
CA SER A 212 7.97 43.53 -59.53
C SER A 212 7.43 44.43 -60.71
N GLY A 213 7.05 45.64 -60.40
CA GLY A 213 6.57 46.62 -61.41
C GLY A 213 5.14 46.45 -61.88
N ASP A 214 4.49 45.36 -61.45
CA ASP A 214 3.14 45.02 -61.97
C ASP A 214 2.01 45.80 -61.28
N SER A 215 2.21 46.42 -60.09
CA SER A 215 1.17 47.27 -59.49
C SER A 215 1.02 48.59 -60.21
N ASN A 216 2.13 49.25 -60.64
CA ASN A 216 2.09 50.38 -61.60
C ASN A 216 1.70 49.89 -63.00
N GLY A 217 2.15 48.69 -63.41
CA GLY A 217 1.75 48.00 -64.61
C GLY A 217 0.27 47.63 -64.62
N PHE A 218 -0.30 47.22 -63.46
CA PHE A 218 -1.73 46.94 -63.38
C PHE A 218 -2.60 48.20 -63.53
N GLN A 219 -2.25 49.31 -62.84
CA GLN A 219 -2.92 50.60 -63.05
C GLN A 219 -2.71 51.13 -64.45
N MET A 220 -1.50 51.02 -65.04
CA MET A 220 -1.24 51.33 -66.43
C MET A 220 -2.00 50.41 -67.39
N LEU A 221 -2.09 49.08 -67.08
CA LEU A 221 -2.89 48.15 -67.86
C LEU A 221 -4.40 48.51 -67.85
N ASP A 222 -4.91 48.86 -66.66
CA ASP A 222 -6.29 49.26 -66.46
C ASP A 222 -6.59 50.61 -67.19
N GLY A 223 -5.68 51.56 -67.06
CA GLY A 223 -5.71 52.80 -67.80
C GLY A 223 -5.67 52.57 -69.33
N ARG A 224 -4.74 51.71 -69.76
CA ARG A 224 -4.60 51.32 -71.17
C ARG A 224 -5.81 50.52 -71.70
N ILE A 225 -6.40 49.65 -70.94
CA ILE A 225 -7.63 48.93 -71.27
C ILE A 225 -8.75 49.96 -71.44
N SER A 226 -8.91 50.87 -70.47
CA SER A 226 -9.88 51.95 -70.53
C SER A 226 -9.70 52.89 -71.77
N GLU A 227 -8.43 53.24 -72.04
CA GLU A 227 -8.11 54.01 -73.28
C GLU A 227 -8.46 53.24 -74.55
N LEU A 228 -8.11 51.97 -74.65
CA LEU A 228 -8.40 51.10 -75.76
C LEU A 228 -9.92 50.87 -75.93
N GLU A 229 -10.64 50.74 -74.85
CA GLU A 229 -12.13 50.64 -74.87
C GLU A 229 -12.78 51.94 -75.39
N LYS A 230 -12.30 53.09 -74.89
CA LYS A 230 -12.77 54.39 -75.41
C LYS A 230 -12.45 54.52 -76.86
N LYS A 231 -11.22 54.17 -77.28
CA LYS A 231 -10.80 54.26 -78.70
C LYS A 231 -11.59 53.31 -79.57
N ASN A 232 -11.83 52.06 -79.10
CA ASN A 232 -12.69 51.13 -79.86
C ASN A 232 -14.12 51.61 -79.96
N ARG A 233 -14.70 52.20 -78.92
CA ARG A 233 -16.05 52.78 -78.95
C ARG A 233 -16.14 53.95 -79.86
N THR A 234 -15.13 54.82 -79.89
CA THR A 234 -15.10 55.99 -80.85
C THR A 234 -14.95 55.51 -82.26
N GLN A 235 -14.13 54.47 -82.50
CA GLN A 235 -13.94 53.87 -83.82
C GLN A 235 -15.22 53.24 -84.39
N ILE A 236 -15.97 52.50 -83.56
CA ILE A 236 -17.27 51.94 -83.92
C ILE A 236 -18.25 53.06 -84.33
N ILE A 237 -18.25 54.20 -83.61
CA ILE A 237 -19.09 55.35 -83.92
C ILE A 237 -18.69 55.97 -85.28
N ILE A 238 -17.38 56.13 -85.52
CA ILE A 238 -16.86 56.63 -86.77
C ILE A 238 -17.22 55.72 -87.96
N MET A 239 -17.03 54.39 -87.78
CA MET A 239 -17.37 53.36 -88.73
C MET A 239 -18.90 53.40 -89.13
N CYS A 240 -19.74 53.50 -88.09
CA CYS A 240 -21.17 53.66 -88.31
C CYS A 240 -21.49 54.99 -89.11
N ALA A 241 -20.80 56.08 -88.73
CA ALA A 241 -21.01 57.38 -89.44
C ALA A 241 -20.51 57.35 -90.90
N THR A 242 -19.36 56.67 -91.16
CA THR A 242 -18.84 56.52 -92.55
C THR A 242 -19.75 55.64 -93.39
N VAL A 243 -20.27 54.53 -92.80
CA VAL A 243 -21.28 53.70 -93.51
C VAL A 243 -22.53 54.53 -93.89
N ILE A 244 -23.06 55.30 -92.92
CA ILE A 244 -24.23 56.16 -93.16
C ILE A 244 -23.91 57.24 -94.24
N ALA A 245 -22.73 57.87 -94.16
CA ALA A 245 -22.29 58.88 -95.09
C ALA A 245 -22.09 58.31 -96.49
N VAL A 246 -21.48 57.14 -96.64
CA VAL A 246 -21.30 56.45 -97.93
C VAL A 246 -22.65 56.07 -98.55
N PHE A 247 -23.55 55.50 -97.71
CA PHE A 247 -24.90 55.15 -98.16
C PHE A 247 -25.70 56.39 -98.59
N SER A 248 -25.67 57.48 -97.85
CA SER A 248 -26.35 58.72 -98.16
C SER A 248 -25.79 59.38 -99.41
N ALA A 249 -24.45 59.39 -99.60
CA ALA A 249 -23.79 59.88 -100.76
C ALA A 249 -24.11 59.04 -102.01
N ALA A 250 -24.12 57.70 -101.90
CA ALA A 250 -24.49 56.81 -103.00
C ALA A 250 -25.94 56.99 -103.42
N ILE A 251 -26.89 57.20 -102.52
CA ILE A 251 -28.28 57.46 -102.76
C ILE A 251 -28.42 58.85 -103.46
N TYR A 252 -27.76 59.83 -102.89
CA TYR A 252 -27.82 61.20 -103.49
C TYR A 252 -27.27 61.25 -104.92
N MET A 253 -26.14 60.58 -105.24
CA MET A 253 -25.56 60.48 -106.54
C MET A 253 -26.41 59.63 -107.48
N GLY A 254 -27.05 58.58 -107.03
CA GLY A 254 -27.95 57.73 -107.80
C GLY A 254 -29.23 58.45 -108.21
N MET A 255 -29.69 59.44 -107.47
CA MET A 255 -30.88 60.22 -107.74
C MET A 255 -30.63 61.46 -108.69
N ASN A 256 -29.40 61.97 -108.71
CA ASN A 256 -29.13 63.25 -109.43
C ASN A 256 -28.29 63.11 -110.71
N MET A 257 -27.66 61.96 -111.01
CA MET A 257 -26.80 61.78 -112.16
C MET A 257 -27.42 60.82 -113.26
N GLN A 258 -27.34 61.13 -114.50
CA GLN A 258 -27.85 60.32 -115.64
C GLN A 258 -27.04 59.04 -115.94
N THR A 259 -25.91 58.82 -115.17
CA THR A 259 -25.08 57.61 -115.29
C THR A 259 -24.82 57.01 -113.97
N MET A 260 -24.86 55.70 -113.85
CA MET A 260 -24.59 54.93 -112.56
C MET A 260 -23.12 54.83 -112.17
N VAL A 261 -22.19 55.25 -113.02
CA VAL A 261 -20.74 55.07 -112.84
C VAL A 261 -20.19 55.79 -111.61
N PRO A 262 -20.54 57.02 -111.23
CA PRO A 262 -20.02 57.71 -110.08
C PRO A 262 -20.53 57.09 -108.75
N ALA A 263 -21.76 56.55 -108.68
CA ALA A 263 -22.32 55.90 -107.50
C ALA A 263 -21.56 54.58 -107.18
N VAL A 264 -21.18 53.84 -108.21
CA VAL A 264 -20.39 52.60 -108.10
C VAL A 264 -18.99 52.94 -107.60
N LEU A 265 -18.35 54.02 -108.11
CA LEU A 265 -17.01 54.44 -107.62
C LEU A 265 -17.01 54.88 -106.15
N VAL A 266 -18.05 55.58 -105.70
CA VAL A 266 -18.23 55.95 -104.27
C VAL A 266 -18.46 54.70 -103.41
N GLY A 267 -19.23 53.73 -103.93
CA GLY A 267 -19.42 52.45 -103.25
C GLY A 267 -18.12 51.67 -103.11
N ILE A 268 -17.26 51.60 -104.13
CA ILE A 268 -15.95 50.92 -104.07
C ILE A 268 -15.01 51.67 -103.14
N ALA A 269 -14.94 53.00 -103.20
CA ALA A 269 -14.14 53.82 -102.32
C ALA A 269 -14.60 53.65 -100.85
N GLY A 270 -15.92 53.62 -100.60
CA GLY A 270 -16.51 53.36 -99.27
C GLY A 270 -16.17 51.96 -98.74
N ALA A 271 -16.23 50.96 -99.65
CA ALA A 271 -15.84 49.59 -99.28
C ALA A 271 -14.36 49.47 -98.91
N LEU A 272 -13.47 50.20 -99.66
CA LEU A 272 -12.03 50.21 -99.29
C LEU A 272 -11.76 50.91 -97.94
N VAL A 273 -12.44 52.06 -97.69
CA VAL A 273 -12.36 52.74 -96.36
C VAL A 273 -12.88 51.85 -95.26
N PHE A 274 -14.04 51.20 -95.50
CA PHE A 274 -14.61 50.26 -94.55
C PHE A 274 -13.68 49.05 -94.25
N MET A 275 -13.04 48.49 -95.29
CA MET A 275 -12.01 47.43 -95.10
C MET A 275 -10.80 47.92 -94.29
N ALA A 276 -10.37 49.19 -94.53
CA ALA A 276 -9.27 49.76 -93.77
C ALA A 276 -9.64 49.98 -92.27
N GLU A 277 -10.87 50.51 -92.05
CA GLU A 277 -11.43 50.72 -90.71
C GLU A 277 -11.60 49.37 -89.92
N THR A 278 -12.16 48.35 -90.55
CA THR A 278 -12.31 47.01 -89.94
C THR A 278 -11.00 46.36 -89.65
N ASN A 279 -9.96 46.49 -90.47
CA ASN A 279 -8.62 45.99 -90.19
C ASN A 279 -7.98 46.71 -88.99
N PHE A 280 -8.21 48.01 -88.86
CA PHE A 280 -7.70 48.79 -87.73
C PHE A 280 -8.46 48.45 -86.45
N GLU A 281 -9.78 48.30 -86.49
CA GLU A 281 -10.61 47.84 -85.40
C GLU A 281 -10.19 46.43 -84.91
N MET A 282 -9.96 45.50 -85.82
CA MET A 282 -9.55 44.16 -85.52
C MET A 282 -8.21 44.10 -84.76
N ARG A 283 -7.30 45.05 -85.09
CA ARG A 283 -6.02 45.19 -84.34
C ARG A 283 -6.24 45.69 -82.90
N THR A 284 -7.07 46.73 -82.73
CA THR A 284 -7.38 47.27 -81.37
C THR A 284 -8.15 46.29 -80.53
N VAL A 285 -9.07 45.53 -81.09
CA VAL A 285 -9.80 44.46 -80.36
C VAL A 285 -8.86 43.34 -79.94
N ARG A 286 -7.95 42.89 -80.81
CA ARG A 286 -6.97 41.88 -80.49
C ARG A 286 -6.02 42.34 -79.35
N GLU A 287 -5.58 43.60 -79.38
CA GLU A 287 -4.77 44.16 -78.28
C GLU A 287 -5.55 44.25 -76.97
N LEU A 288 -6.80 44.66 -77.05
CA LEU A 288 -7.69 44.76 -75.91
C LEU A 288 -7.91 43.38 -75.29
N GLU A 289 -8.22 42.36 -76.10
CA GLU A 289 -8.37 40.98 -75.58
C GLU A 289 -7.08 40.47 -74.97
N LYS A 290 -5.93 40.68 -75.57
CA LYS A 290 -4.64 40.27 -75.06
C LYS A 290 -4.36 40.86 -73.63
N ARG A 291 -4.68 42.16 -73.46
CA ARG A 291 -4.53 42.87 -72.21
C ARG A 291 -5.55 42.43 -71.18
N LYS A 292 -6.79 42.18 -71.55
CA LYS A 292 -7.85 41.63 -70.71
C LYS A 292 -7.44 40.22 -70.21
N ARG A 293 -6.89 39.37 -71.07
CA ARG A 293 -6.35 38.03 -70.68
C ARG A 293 -5.17 38.14 -69.75
N MET A 294 -4.26 39.12 -69.90
CA MET A 294 -3.17 39.34 -68.95
C MET A 294 -3.69 39.77 -67.57
N LYS A 295 -4.66 40.71 -67.55
CA LYS A 295 -5.31 41.18 -66.33
C LYS A 295 -6.00 40.02 -65.59
N SER A 296 -6.78 39.19 -66.33
CA SER A 296 -7.46 38.04 -65.69
C SER A 296 -6.50 37.01 -65.14
N ARG A 297 -5.34 36.72 -65.80
CA ARG A 297 -4.32 35.82 -65.30
C ARG A 297 -3.65 36.37 -64.06
N TRP A 298 -3.38 37.65 -63.99
CA TRP A 298 -2.79 38.30 -62.82
C TRP A 298 -3.77 38.27 -61.65
N LEU A 299 -5.01 38.59 -61.78
CA LEU A 299 -6.06 38.50 -60.77
C LEU A 299 -6.26 37.09 -60.31
N ALA A 300 -6.29 36.11 -61.23
CA ALA A 300 -6.38 34.69 -60.83
C ALA A 300 -5.19 34.23 -59.99
N LYS A 301 -3.98 34.71 -60.33
CA LYS A 301 -2.77 34.38 -59.47
C LYS A 301 -2.83 35.05 -58.11
N GLN A 302 -3.28 36.31 -58.06
CA GLN A 302 -3.45 37.04 -56.79
C GLN A 302 -4.49 36.37 -55.87
N ASN A 303 -5.66 36.04 -56.46
CA ASN A 303 -6.73 35.37 -55.72
C ASN A 303 -6.25 34.00 -55.20
N LYS A 304 -5.56 33.19 -56.02
CA LYS A 304 -5.02 31.90 -55.60
C LYS A 304 -4.04 32.02 -54.42
N LEU A 305 -3.20 33.04 -54.41
CA LEU A 305 -2.28 33.28 -53.26
C LEU A 305 -3.04 33.80 -52.04
N GLN A 306 -4.11 34.58 -52.24
CA GLN A 306 -4.94 35.05 -51.13
C GLN A 306 -5.76 33.92 -50.53
N ASP A 307 -6.34 33.04 -51.34
CA ASP A 307 -7.09 31.88 -50.89
C ASP A 307 -6.17 30.92 -50.11
N GLY A 308 -4.96 30.61 -50.64
CA GLY A 308 -3.99 29.80 -49.95
C GLY A 308 -3.51 30.42 -48.63
N ARG A 309 -3.42 31.75 -48.53
CA ARG A 309 -3.11 32.43 -47.27
C ARG A 309 -4.26 32.31 -46.26
N ASN A 310 -5.50 32.46 -46.71
CA ASN A 310 -6.65 32.33 -45.83
C ASN A 310 -6.78 30.91 -45.30
N GLU A 311 -6.56 29.86 -46.12
CA GLU A 311 -6.53 28.47 -45.69
C GLU A 311 -5.47 28.23 -44.60
N LEU A 312 -4.26 28.79 -44.78
CA LEU A 312 -3.21 28.69 -43.75
C LEU A 312 -3.57 29.48 -42.47
N ASP A 313 -4.25 30.63 -42.58
CA ASP A 313 -4.70 31.39 -41.43
C ASP A 313 -5.76 30.61 -40.60
N ASP A 314 -6.67 29.94 -41.27
CA ASP A 314 -7.69 29.09 -40.64
C ASP A 314 -7.04 27.87 -39.96
N GLU A 315 -6.10 27.20 -40.63
CA GLU A 315 -5.38 26.05 -40.08
C GLU A 315 -4.50 26.46 -38.89
N LEU A 316 -3.81 27.60 -38.99
CA LEU A 316 -3.04 28.17 -37.85
C LEU A 316 -3.93 28.49 -36.65
N HIS A 317 -5.12 29.03 -36.89
CA HIS A 317 -6.07 29.33 -35.83
C HIS A 317 -6.54 28.06 -35.11
N GLU A 318 -6.86 27.01 -35.86
CA GLU A 318 -7.26 25.71 -35.33
C GLU A 318 -6.12 25.10 -34.48
N LYS A 319 -4.89 25.08 -35.03
CA LYS A 319 -3.72 24.52 -34.31
C LYS A 319 -3.37 25.33 -33.07
N ASN A 320 -3.43 26.66 -33.10
CA ASN A 320 -3.19 27.50 -31.94
C ASN A 320 -4.25 27.28 -30.84
N THR A 321 -5.51 27.08 -31.24
CA THR A 321 -6.57 26.76 -30.28
C THR A 321 -6.32 25.39 -29.62
N ALA A 322 -5.94 24.40 -30.41
CA ALA A 322 -5.57 23.08 -29.88
C ALA A 322 -4.34 23.14 -28.93
N LEU A 323 -3.35 23.97 -29.28
CA LEU A 323 -2.17 24.20 -28.44
C LEU A 323 -2.54 24.86 -27.11
N ALA A 324 -3.43 25.85 -27.13
CA ALA A 324 -3.91 26.50 -25.91
C ALA A 324 -4.62 25.52 -24.97
N ASN A 325 -5.53 24.70 -25.52
CA ASN A 325 -6.27 23.71 -24.77
C ASN A 325 -5.32 22.66 -24.11
N LEU A 326 -4.35 22.14 -24.88
CA LEU A 326 -3.37 21.19 -24.33
C LEU A 326 -2.42 21.83 -23.30
N THR A 327 -2.13 23.11 -23.46
CA THR A 327 -1.30 23.83 -22.48
C THR A 327 -2.05 24.06 -21.18
N GLU A 328 -3.33 24.37 -21.23
CA GLU A 328 -4.22 24.47 -20.08
C GLU A 328 -4.37 23.12 -19.38
N GLU A 329 -4.60 22.04 -20.14
CA GLU A 329 -4.65 20.67 -19.60
C GLU A 329 -3.35 20.29 -18.87
N LEU A 330 -2.18 20.61 -19.44
CA LEU A 330 -0.91 20.36 -18.80
C LEU A 330 -0.75 21.16 -17.50
N GLN A 331 -1.17 22.41 -17.48
CA GLN A 331 -1.13 23.27 -16.32
C GLN A 331 -2.04 22.76 -15.20
N GLU A 332 -3.25 22.32 -15.54
CA GLU A 332 -4.15 21.67 -14.57
C GLU A 332 -3.53 20.40 -13.99
N MET A 333 -2.95 19.54 -14.84
CA MET A 333 -2.25 18.34 -14.39
C MET A 333 -1.07 18.67 -13.45
N GLU A 334 -0.36 19.77 -13.65
CA GLU A 334 0.72 20.23 -12.77
C GLU A 334 0.18 20.74 -11.44
N GLU A 335 -0.90 21.47 -11.43
CA GLU A 335 -1.53 22.00 -10.21
C GLU A 335 -2.08 20.86 -9.33
N TYR A 336 -2.74 19.87 -9.92
CA TYR A 336 -3.20 18.67 -9.20
C TYR A 336 -2.04 17.83 -8.64
N ALA A 337 -0.86 17.89 -9.22
CA ALA A 337 0.30 17.15 -8.74
C ALA A 337 0.86 17.64 -7.41
N TYR A 338 0.60 18.89 -7.03
CA TYR A 338 1.01 19.43 -5.74
C TYR A 338 0.06 19.06 -4.60
N LEU A 339 -1.12 18.52 -4.90
CA LEU A 339 -2.04 18.05 -3.87
C LEU A 339 -1.58 16.68 -3.36
N PRO A 340 -1.44 16.49 -2.04
CA PRO A 340 -1.08 15.18 -1.51
C PRO A 340 -2.16 14.17 -1.85
N LEU A 341 -1.74 13.03 -2.39
CA LEU A 341 -2.64 11.92 -2.65
C LEU A 341 -3.21 11.41 -1.32
N ILE A 342 -4.47 10.99 -1.31
CA ILE A 342 -5.11 10.37 -0.13
C ILE A 342 -4.24 9.23 0.41
N ASP A 343 -3.64 8.43 -0.48
CA ASP A 343 -2.75 7.34 -0.11
C ASP A 343 -1.45 7.83 0.58
N GLU A 344 -0.96 9.05 0.29
CA GLU A 344 0.19 9.66 0.98
C GLU A 344 -0.18 10.11 2.39
N ILE A 345 -1.37 10.67 2.58
CA ILE A 345 -1.91 11.02 3.90
C ILE A 345 -2.09 9.76 4.76
N GLU A 346 -2.57 8.67 4.16
CA GLU A 346 -2.68 7.37 4.85
C GLU A 346 -1.30 6.82 5.26
N ILE A 347 -0.28 6.96 4.40
CA ILE A 347 1.09 6.56 4.73
C ILE A 347 1.61 7.37 5.92
N ASP A 348 1.39 8.67 5.96
CA ASP A 348 1.81 9.53 7.07
C ASP A 348 1.06 9.20 8.36
N SER A 349 -0.22 8.92 8.27
CA SER A 349 -1.04 8.46 9.40
C SER A 349 -0.53 7.13 9.97
N ILE A 350 -0.17 6.19 9.09
CA ILE A 350 0.43 4.90 9.48
C ILE A 350 1.82 5.11 10.10
N ASN A 351 2.65 6.00 9.56
CA ASN A 351 3.96 6.32 10.12
C ASN A 351 3.83 6.90 11.53
N TYR A 352 2.89 7.82 11.74
CA TYR A 352 2.60 8.39 13.05
C TYR A 352 2.09 7.32 14.04
N ALA A 353 1.20 6.42 13.61
CA ALA A 353 0.73 5.32 14.43
C ALA A 353 1.87 4.36 14.80
N MET A 354 2.77 4.05 13.88
CA MET A 354 3.95 3.21 14.13
C MET A 354 4.92 3.86 15.13
N ASP A 355 5.23 5.14 14.97
CA ASP A 355 6.08 5.89 15.91
C ASP A 355 5.45 5.95 17.32
N THR A 356 4.14 6.14 17.38
CA THR A 356 3.39 6.11 18.65
C THR A 356 3.45 4.74 19.31
N ILE A 357 3.27 3.66 18.53
CA ILE A 357 3.40 2.28 19.01
C ILE A 357 4.81 2.04 19.53
N GLU A 358 5.84 2.49 18.82
CA GLU A 358 7.24 2.34 19.23
C GLU A 358 7.54 3.07 20.55
N LYS A 359 7.10 4.33 20.67
CA LYS A 359 7.25 5.12 21.90
C LYS A 359 6.49 4.53 23.08
N LEU A 360 5.26 4.05 22.86
CA LEU A 360 4.48 3.37 23.88
C LEU A 360 5.12 2.04 24.28
N SER A 361 5.56 1.27 23.30
CA SER A 361 6.27 0.01 23.54
C SER A 361 7.52 0.23 24.38
N ALA A 362 8.33 1.23 24.08
CA ALA A 362 9.54 1.56 24.84
C ALA A 362 9.21 1.91 26.30
N ARG A 363 8.16 2.69 26.57
CA ARG A 363 7.73 3.03 27.95
C ARG A 363 7.16 1.84 28.72
N ILE A 364 6.35 1.01 28.05
CA ILE A 364 5.81 -0.22 28.63
C ILE A 364 6.98 -1.17 28.94
N TYR A 365 7.92 -1.26 28.04
CA TYR A 365 9.12 -2.05 28.10
C TYR A 365 9.99 -1.72 29.32
N GLU A 366 10.33 -0.43 29.49
CA GLU A 366 11.12 0.04 30.63
C GLU A 366 10.43 -0.29 31.97
N LYS A 367 9.14 0.01 32.09
CA LYS A 367 8.38 -0.26 33.31
C LYS A 367 8.18 -1.75 33.60
N THR A 368 7.92 -2.55 32.56
CA THR A 368 7.67 -3.99 32.69
C THR A 368 8.98 -4.77 32.88
N GLY A 369 10.06 -4.34 32.23
CA GLY A 369 11.38 -4.93 32.36
C GLY A 369 11.92 -4.82 33.80
N ASN A 370 11.86 -3.64 34.40
CA ASN A 370 12.29 -3.43 35.78
C ASN A 370 11.47 -4.26 36.75
N ARG A 371 10.13 -4.28 36.58
CA ARG A 371 9.26 -5.11 37.42
C ARG A 371 9.54 -6.61 37.24
N LEU A 372 9.87 -7.06 36.03
CA LEU A 372 10.24 -8.44 35.76
C LEU A 372 11.50 -8.82 36.54
N VAL A 373 12.56 -8.00 36.45
CA VAL A 373 13.84 -8.24 37.10
C VAL A 373 13.69 -8.22 38.63
N GLU A 374 12.93 -7.27 39.18
CA GLU A 374 12.59 -7.20 40.62
C GLU A 374 11.87 -8.47 41.08
N THR A 375 10.79 -8.86 40.38
CA THR A 375 10.02 -10.07 40.72
C THR A 375 10.86 -11.33 40.58
N MET A 376 11.67 -11.44 39.52
CA MET A 376 12.61 -12.54 39.34
C MET A 376 13.62 -12.62 40.50
N SER A 377 14.17 -11.50 40.96
CA SER A 377 15.12 -11.41 42.05
C SER A 377 14.49 -11.88 43.36
N GLU A 378 13.26 -11.46 43.67
CA GLU A 378 12.51 -11.90 44.85
C GLU A 378 12.27 -13.42 44.85
N ILE A 379 11.81 -13.97 43.70
CA ILE A 379 11.58 -15.40 43.55
C ILE A 379 12.91 -16.17 43.66
N LEU A 380 13.95 -15.72 42.96
CA LEU A 380 15.26 -16.37 42.95
C LEU A 380 15.85 -16.42 44.35
N ARG A 381 15.79 -15.31 45.10
CA ARG A 381 16.21 -15.27 46.51
C ARG A 381 15.46 -16.31 47.36
N GLY A 382 14.15 -16.44 47.13
CA GLY A 382 13.32 -17.40 47.84
C GLY A 382 13.67 -18.85 47.53
N ILE A 383 13.75 -19.22 46.26
CA ILE A 383 14.01 -20.61 45.83
C ILE A 383 15.46 -21.06 46.07
N THR A 384 16.41 -20.12 46.22
CA THR A 384 17.82 -20.41 46.52
C THR A 384 18.13 -20.29 48.02
N GLY A 385 17.12 -20.05 48.89
CA GLY A 385 17.34 -19.85 50.31
C GLY A 385 18.22 -18.64 50.65
N GLY A 386 18.32 -17.68 49.73
CA GLY A 386 19.12 -16.46 49.91
C GLY A 386 20.55 -16.53 49.36
N GLU A 387 20.98 -17.66 48.78
CA GLU A 387 22.28 -17.75 48.09
C GLU A 387 22.41 -16.74 46.95
N CYS A 388 21.33 -16.51 46.21
CA CYS A 388 21.24 -15.47 45.18
C CYS A 388 20.39 -14.32 45.69
N ARG A 389 20.97 -13.13 45.84
CA ARG A 389 20.29 -11.96 46.43
C ARG A 389 19.54 -11.12 45.42
N GLU A 390 20.18 -10.83 44.31
CA GLU A 390 19.64 -9.96 43.27
C GLU A 390 20.12 -10.40 41.91
N LEU A 391 19.26 -10.19 40.90
CA LEU A 391 19.55 -10.46 39.52
C LEU A 391 19.66 -9.13 38.80
N LEU A 392 20.76 -8.92 38.06
CA LEU A 392 21.02 -7.74 37.26
C LEU A 392 21.05 -8.12 35.78
N ILE A 393 20.28 -7.42 35.01
CA ILE A 393 20.24 -7.60 33.56
C ILE A 393 20.57 -6.23 32.90
N ASP A 394 21.62 -6.19 32.10
CA ASP A 394 22.00 -4.97 31.39
C ASP A 394 21.23 -4.79 30.05
N GLU A 395 21.49 -3.70 29.37
CA GLU A 395 20.82 -3.35 28.10
C GLU A 395 21.09 -4.37 26.99
N ASP A 396 22.22 -5.09 27.06
CA ASP A 396 22.59 -6.13 26.10
C ASP A 396 22.12 -7.55 26.58
N PHE A 397 21.27 -7.61 27.61
CA PHE A 397 20.73 -8.84 28.19
C PHE A 397 21.79 -9.75 28.83
N HIS A 398 22.92 -9.21 29.21
CA HIS A 398 23.85 -9.99 30.07
C HIS A 398 23.29 -10.10 31.47
N ILE A 399 23.22 -11.34 31.95
CA ILE A 399 22.64 -11.65 33.25
C ILE A 399 23.77 -11.85 34.25
N ARG A 400 23.72 -11.12 35.37
CA ARG A 400 24.62 -11.24 36.48
C ARG A 400 23.83 -11.44 37.78
N VAL A 401 24.35 -12.22 38.68
CA VAL A 401 23.70 -12.52 39.95
C VAL A 401 24.60 -12.07 41.10
N ASP A 402 24.03 -11.28 41.98
CA ASP A 402 24.67 -10.97 43.30
C ASP A 402 24.50 -12.15 44.24
N THR A 403 25.62 -12.77 44.64
CA THR A 403 25.68 -13.87 45.60
C THR A 403 25.94 -13.37 47.03
N GLY A 404 25.99 -12.04 47.21
CA GLY A 404 26.31 -11.40 48.49
C GLY A 404 27.81 -11.27 48.77
N SER A 405 28.65 -12.03 48.12
CA SER A 405 30.10 -11.87 48.12
C SER A 405 30.62 -11.31 46.80
N ASP A 406 30.05 -11.74 45.70
CA ASP A 406 30.51 -11.44 44.36
C ASP A 406 29.34 -11.27 43.40
N LEU A 407 29.58 -10.49 42.32
CA LEU A 407 28.70 -10.39 41.19
C LEU A 407 29.14 -11.35 40.08
N VAL A 408 28.44 -12.47 39.96
CA VAL A 408 28.80 -13.59 39.06
C VAL A 408 27.98 -13.58 37.78
N SER A 409 28.64 -13.69 36.63
CA SER A 409 27.94 -13.87 35.35
C SER A 409 27.25 -15.23 35.28
N ILE A 410 26.07 -15.30 34.64
CA ILE A 410 25.26 -16.52 34.51
C ILE A 410 26.05 -17.68 33.86
N GLU A 411 27.01 -17.39 33.00
CA GLU A 411 27.85 -18.39 32.35
C GLU A 411 28.79 -19.12 33.34
N ASN A 412 29.08 -18.50 34.47
CA ASN A 412 29.95 -19.03 35.51
C ASN A 412 29.18 -19.68 36.67
N LEU A 413 27.85 -19.68 36.60
CA LEU A 413 27.00 -20.29 37.61
C LEU A 413 26.87 -21.80 37.41
N ARG A 414 26.53 -22.50 38.51
CA ARG A 414 26.17 -23.93 38.45
C ARG A 414 24.89 -24.11 37.63
N LEU A 415 24.77 -25.22 36.89
CA LEU A 415 23.58 -25.50 36.06
C LEU A 415 22.28 -25.49 36.86
N ILE A 416 22.31 -25.92 38.13
CA ILE A 416 21.16 -25.83 39.02
C ILE A 416 20.72 -24.38 39.21
N THR A 417 21.64 -23.47 39.47
CA THR A 417 21.37 -22.04 39.65
C THR A 417 20.82 -21.41 38.37
N VAL A 418 21.36 -21.78 37.20
CA VAL A 418 20.82 -21.36 35.92
C VAL A 418 19.37 -21.86 35.73
N GLY A 419 19.09 -23.11 36.11
CA GLY A 419 17.73 -23.66 36.13
C GLY A 419 16.80 -22.91 37.10
N GLN A 420 17.30 -22.47 38.27
CA GLN A 420 16.54 -21.65 39.20
C GLN A 420 16.27 -20.24 38.69
N ILE A 421 17.21 -19.61 37.99
CA ILE A 421 17.01 -18.35 37.29
C ILE A 421 15.90 -18.51 36.22
N TYR A 422 15.95 -19.57 35.45
CA TYR A 422 14.90 -19.87 34.48
C TYR A 422 13.52 -20.09 35.15
N LEU A 423 13.48 -20.84 36.24
CA LEU A 423 12.26 -21.03 37.01
C LEU A 423 11.72 -19.68 37.52
N SER A 424 12.60 -18.82 38.08
CA SER A 424 12.20 -17.49 38.56
C SER A 424 11.63 -16.61 37.43
N LEU A 425 12.19 -16.65 36.21
CA LEU A 425 11.66 -15.99 35.06
C LEU A 425 10.23 -16.44 34.73
N ARG A 426 10.01 -17.75 34.64
CA ARG A 426 8.71 -18.33 34.30
C ARG A 426 7.64 -17.98 35.34
N LEU A 427 7.98 -18.03 36.61
CA LEU A 427 7.09 -17.65 37.71
C LEU A 427 6.79 -16.14 37.72
N ALA A 428 7.81 -15.30 37.52
CA ALA A 428 7.66 -13.86 37.47
C ALA A 428 6.74 -13.44 36.26
N MET A 429 6.91 -14.11 35.14
CA MET A 429 5.99 -13.92 33.98
C MET A 429 4.54 -14.22 34.37
N GLY A 430 4.29 -15.30 35.06
CA GLY A 430 2.96 -15.65 35.56
C GLY A 430 2.37 -14.61 36.51
N GLU A 431 3.17 -14.09 37.44
CA GLU A 431 2.73 -13.05 38.39
C GLU A 431 2.41 -11.72 37.70
N ILE A 432 3.24 -11.31 36.74
CA ILE A 432 3.03 -10.08 36.02
C ILE A 432 1.80 -10.18 35.12
N LEU A 433 1.62 -11.32 34.45
CA LEU A 433 0.55 -11.53 33.50
C LEU A 433 -0.81 -11.82 34.14
N CYS A 434 -0.83 -12.53 35.29
CA CYS A 434 -2.07 -12.97 35.94
C CYS A 434 -2.45 -12.17 37.19
N GLY A 435 -1.60 -11.25 37.64
CA GLY A 435 -1.89 -10.38 38.77
C GLY A 435 -1.81 -11.12 40.12
N ALA A 436 -2.74 -10.82 41.04
CA ALA A 436 -2.61 -11.23 42.44
C ALA A 436 -2.87 -12.71 42.72
N GLU A 437 -3.48 -13.48 41.83
CA GLU A 437 -3.75 -14.90 42.08
C GLU A 437 -2.58 -15.78 41.70
N LYS A 438 -2.13 -16.58 42.62
CA LYS A 438 -1.03 -17.53 42.38
C LYS A 438 -1.51 -18.67 41.47
N LEU A 439 -0.82 -18.86 40.34
CA LEU A 439 -1.10 -19.93 39.41
C LEU A 439 -0.53 -21.28 39.87
N PRO A 440 -1.15 -22.40 39.52
CA PRO A 440 -0.50 -23.71 39.70
C PRO A 440 0.74 -23.78 38.81
N VAL A 441 1.71 -24.57 39.22
CA VAL A 441 2.96 -24.77 38.48
C VAL A 441 3.10 -26.25 38.14
N LEU A 442 3.17 -26.58 36.86
CA LEU A 442 3.45 -27.91 36.35
C LEU A 442 4.93 -27.98 35.94
N LEU A 443 5.72 -28.68 36.74
CA LEU A 443 7.16 -28.82 36.53
C LEU A 443 7.46 -30.18 35.91
N GLU A 444 8.00 -30.20 34.72
CA GLU A 444 8.37 -31.44 34.03
C GLU A 444 9.84 -31.77 34.28
N GLU A 445 10.12 -32.91 34.94
CA GLU A 445 11.49 -33.42 35.21
C GLU A 445 12.50 -32.36 35.66
N MET A 446 12.03 -31.34 36.39
CA MET A 446 12.84 -30.17 36.77
C MET A 446 13.90 -30.46 37.83
N PHE A 447 13.64 -31.42 38.71
CA PHE A 447 14.50 -31.71 39.87
C PHE A 447 15.54 -32.79 39.61
N GLY A 448 15.67 -33.30 38.40
CA GLY A 448 16.62 -34.37 38.09
C GLY A 448 18.09 -34.01 38.30
N ALA A 449 18.45 -32.73 38.20
CA ALA A 449 19.79 -32.20 38.46
C ALA A 449 19.96 -31.62 39.87
N TYR A 450 18.88 -31.52 40.67
CA TYR A 450 18.94 -30.96 42.03
C TYR A 450 19.48 -31.98 43.02
N ASP A 451 20.19 -31.47 44.02
CA ASP A 451 20.42 -32.20 45.25
C ASP A 451 19.22 -32.04 46.20
N LEU A 452 19.23 -32.77 47.32
CA LEU A 452 18.12 -32.77 48.25
C LEU A 452 17.90 -31.41 48.91
N GLU A 453 18.96 -30.66 49.21
CA GLU A 453 18.88 -29.35 49.85
C GLU A 453 18.26 -28.32 48.94
N ASN A 454 18.76 -28.19 47.72
CA ASN A 454 18.21 -27.26 46.71
C ASN A 454 16.77 -27.61 46.35
N ALA A 455 16.43 -28.90 46.23
CA ALA A 455 15.06 -29.34 45.97
C ALA A 455 14.13 -28.99 47.14
N ALA A 456 14.56 -29.24 48.37
CA ALA A 456 13.77 -28.90 49.55
C ALA A 456 13.53 -27.40 49.69
N GLN A 457 14.56 -26.58 49.51
CA GLN A 457 14.43 -25.12 49.53
C GLN A 457 13.44 -24.62 48.45
N THR A 458 13.62 -25.05 47.21
CA THR A 458 12.76 -24.64 46.09
C THR A 458 11.30 -25.04 46.34
N VAL A 459 11.04 -26.29 46.73
CA VAL A 459 9.67 -26.78 46.96
C VAL A 459 9.04 -26.13 48.20
N THR A 460 9.84 -25.92 49.29
CA THR A 460 9.37 -25.22 50.49
C THR A 460 8.91 -23.81 50.16
N TRP A 461 9.69 -23.08 49.38
CA TRP A 461 9.34 -21.73 48.98
C TRP A 461 8.08 -21.71 48.10
N LEU A 462 8.01 -22.57 47.04
CA LEU A 462 6.86 -22.64 46.12
C LEU A 462 5.55 -22.95 46.85
N THR A 463 5.59 -23.92 47.79
CA THR A 463 4.40 -24.32 48.58
C THR A 463 4.06 -23.30 49.67
N GLY A 464 5.07 -22.65 50.28
CA GLY A 464 4.92 -21.57 51.25
C GLY A 464 4.27 -20.31 50.63
N ASP A 465 4.53 -20.05 49.37
CA ASP A 465 3.88 -18.96 48.56
C ASP A 465 2.44 -19.34 48.13
N GLN A 466 1.83 -20.35 48.75
CA GLN A 466 0.49 -20.84 48.48
C GLN A 466 0.25 -21.33 47.02
N ARG A 467 1.31 -21.66 46.31
CA ARG A 467 1.23 -22.25 44.99
C ARG A 467 0.94 -23.74 45.05
N GLN A 468 0.11 -24.21 44.19
CA GLN A 468 -0.01 -25.63 43.92
C GLN A 468 1.15 -26.04 43.00
N VAL A 469 1.92 -27.01 43.42
CA VAL A 469 3.06 -27.55 42.67
C VAL A 469 2.73 -28.96 42.23
N ILE A 470 2.78 -29.17 40.90
CA ILE A 470 2.59 -30.48 40.29
C ILE A 470 3.88 -30.83 39.54
N VAL A 471 4.64 -31.78 40.07
CA VAL A 471 5.86 -32.27 39.42
C VAL A 471 5.55 -33.52 38.63
N SER A 472 5.82 -33.50 37.34
CA SER A 472 5.66 -34.64 36.43
C SER A 472 7.02 -35.27 36.19
N THR A 473 7.23 -36.54 36.62
CA THR A 473 8.51 -37.22 36.48
C THR A 473 8.38 -38.71 36.19
N GLY A 474 9.29 -39.23 35.38
CA GLY A 474 9.49 -40.67 35.15
C GLY A 474 10.72 -41.22 35.89
N LYS A 475 11.46 -40.36 36.60
CA LYS A 475 12.73 -40.73 37.23
C LYS A 475 12.54 -41.07 38.72
N LYS A 476 12.82 -42.31 39.10
CA LYS A 476 12.73 -42.75 40.50
C LYS A 476 13.58 -41.89 41.45
N LYS A 477 14.78 -41.48 41.01
CA LYS A 477 15.66 -40.59 41.77
C LYS A 477 14.97 -39.27 42.12
N GLU A 478 14.30 -38.65 41.17
CA GLU A 478 13.59 -37.39 41.38
C GLU A 478 12.41 -37.56 42.34
N LEU A 479 11.62 -38.62 42.16
CA LEU A 479 10.55 -38.98 43.08
C LEU A 479 11.07 -39.18 44.54
N GLU A 480 12.21 -39.85 44.70
CA GLU A 480 12.85 -40.06 46.03
C GLU A 480 13.33 -38.73 46.63
N ILE A 481 13.97 -37.87 45.84
CA ILE A 481 14.37 -36.53 46.29
C ILE A 481 13.15 -35.77 46.79
N LEU A 482 12.08 -35.70 46.03
CA LEU A 482 10.86 -34.97 46.38
C LEU A 482 10.17 -35.54 47.63
N LYS A 483 10.13 -36.84 47.80
CA LYS A 483 9.61 -37.49 49.03
C LYS A 483 10.45 -37.18 50.26
N ASN A 484 11.75 -37.01 50.10
CA ASN A 484 12.67 -36.77 51.22
C ASN A 484 12.85 -35.29 51.57
N THR A 485 12.16 -34.37 50.89
CA THR A 485 12.20 -32.92 51.21
C THR A 485 11.56 -32.55 52.54
N GLY A 486 10.87 -33.48 53.21
CA GLY A 486 10.13 -33.20 54.43
C GLY A 486 8.78 -32.53 54.25
N ILE A 487 8.39 -32.25 53.04
CA ILE A 487 7.11 -31.63 52.68
C ILE A 487 6.07 -32.72 52.37
N ALA A 488 4.84 -32.50 52.83
CA ALA A 488 3.73 -33.41 52.50
C ALA A 488 3.55 -33.52 50.95
N CYS A 489 3.83 -34.72 50.44
CA CYS A 489 3.86 -35.00 49.01
C CYS A 489 2.69 -35.96 48.64
N ASN A 490 1.79 -35.50 47.74
CA ASN A 490 0.77 -36.34 47.16
C ASN A 490 1.33 -37.04 45.92
N THR A 491 1.58 -38.36 46.00
CA THR A 491 2.07 -39.11 44.83
C THR A 491 0.91 -39.70 44.05
N ILE A 492 0.82 -39.41 42.80
CA ILE A 492 -0.22 -39.82 41.83
C ILE A 492 0.45 -40.68 40.76
N THR A 493 -0.02 -41.92 40.59
CA THR A 493 0.46 -42.80 39.51
C THR A 493 -0.60 -42.85 38.38
N ILE A 494 -0.15 -42.62 37.16
CA ILE A 494 -1.01 -42.59 35.98
C ILE A 494 -1.35 -43.99 35.50
#